data_d6a3c3a22a932c3f1071510f6b9121bb
#
_entry.id   d6a3c3a22a932c3f1071510f6b9121bb
#
_cell.length_a   1.000
_cell.length_b   1.000
_cell.length_c   1.000
_cell.angle_alpha   90.00
_cell.angle_beta   90.00
_cell.angle_gamma   90.00
#
_symmetry.space_group_name_H-M   'P 1'
#
loop_
_entity.id
_entity.type
_entity.pdbx_description
1 polymer ?
#
loop_
_entity_poly.entity_id
_entity_poly.type
_entity_poly.pdbx_seq_one_letter_code
_entity_poly.pdbx_strand_id
1 'polypeptide(L)'
;MNQCFGCNTCSSADKPLEAYIRSLPMQTSHHRVEGQSVKCGFGLQGVCCRLCSNGPCRVTPEAAKGICGASADVIVARNFLRAVASGSGCYIHIVENTALNLKNTALAKGVIKGENALNHLCEIFSVTGRDKYEKALAVAQAVLDDIYRPEYEKMKLTEKMAYAPRFKRWEELNILPGGANAEIVKGVVKCSTNLNSDPVDMLLTCLKLGISTGIYGLTLTNLLNDVMLGEPEIRPASVGLGVIDPDYINIMITGHQHSSFSYLQDRLIEPDVTAKAKAVGARGFRLVGCTCVGQDLQLRGAHYTEVFTGHAGNNYTSEAVLATGAIDAVLSEFNCTLPGIEPICDELKIVQICLDDVAKKANAEYRPFVFATREADSEAIIDKITESYVQRRGNVPLNLMPNHGNPNTITGVSEVSLKKFLGGNWKPLIDLIVSGDIKGVAGVVGCSNLTFGGHDVLTVELTKELIKRDIIVLSAGCSSGGLENCGLMTPEAAELAGPKLKAICKALGIPPVLNFGPCLAIGRLEIVATELAEALGVDLPQMPLVLSAPQWLEEQALADGAYGLALGLPLHLGEPPFITGSSLVTGILTEDMKSLTGGQVIIDPDGALAADKLEKIIMEKRAALKI
;
A
#
# COMPACT_ATOMS: atom_id res chain seq x y z
N MET A 1 21.88 -7.17 -15.27
CA MET A 1 21.04 -6.75 -14.14
C MET A 1 21.92 -6.13 -13.11
N ASN A 2 21.72 -4.84 -12.86
CA ASN A 2 22.39 -4.20 -11.74
C ASN A 2 22.05 -4.95 -10.48
N GLN A 3 23.03 -5.14 -9.63
CA GLN A 3 22.84 -5.91 -8.41
C GLN A 3 21.72 -5.28 -7.59
N CYS A 4 20.80 -6.13 -7.17
CA CYS A 4 19.87 -5.82 -6.12
C CYS A 4 20.58 -5.09 -4.99
N PHE A 5 19.98 -4.03 -4.47
CA PHE A 5 20.45 -3.42 -3.24
C PHE A 5 20.32 -4.44 -2.13
N GLY A 6 21.34 -5.24 -1.93
CA GLY A 6 21.27 -6.29 -0.95
C GLY A 6 22.04 -5.91 0.30
N CYS A 7 21.37 -5.75 1.43
CA CYS A 7 22.00 -5.93 2.73
C CYS A 7 22.20 -7.43 3.00
N ASN A 8 22.87 -7.81 4.08
CA ASN A 8 23.00 -9.22 4.45
C ASN A 8 21.66 -9.90 4.78
N THR A 9 20.62 -9.12 5.02
CA THR A 9 19.29 -9.55 5.47
C THR A 9 18.16 -9.10 4.56
N CYS A 10 18.44 -8.43 3.41
CA CYS A 10 17.44 -7.80 2.60
C CYS A 10 17.85 -7.81 1.11
N SER A 11 16.93 -8.18 0.22
CA SER A 11 17.18 -8.22 -1.23
C SER A 11 17.22 -6.83 -1.88
N SER A 12 16.60 -5.83 -1.26
CA SER A 12 16.42 -4.49 -1.81
C SER A 12 17.30 -3.42 -1.16
N ALA A 13 18.18 -3.78 -0.21
CA ALA A 13 19.05 -2.83 0.47
C ALA A 13 20.48 -2.83 -0.12
N ASP A 14 21.16 -1.70 0.06
CA ASP A 14 22.55 -1.47 -0.39
C ASP A 14 23.55 -1.99 0.64
N LYS A 15 24.34 -3.00 0.28
CA LYS A 15 25.32 -3.63 1.21
C LYS A 15 26.40 -2.67 1.72
N PRO A 16 27.05 -1.82 0.89
CA PRO A 16 27.99 -0.84 1.38
C PRO A 16 27.36 0.16 2.35
N LEU A 17 26.14 0.63 2.04
CA LEU A 17 25.43 1.55 2.91
C LEU A 17 25.04 0.88 4.22
N GLU A 18 24.61 -0.37 4.22
CA GLU A 18 24.31 -1.10 5.45
C GLU A 18 25.54 -1.25 6.34
N ALA A 19 26.71 -1.58 5.77
CA ALA A 19 27.95 -1.66 6.52
C ALA A 19 28.31 -0.32 7.17
N TYR A 20 28.09 0.79 6.44
CA TYR A 20 28.26 2.14 6.99
C TYR A 20 27.25 2.43 8.12
N ILE A 21 25.98 2.12 7.91
CA ILE A 21 24.91 2.32 8.90
C ILE A 21 25.21 1.56 10.19
N ARG A 22 25.73 0.33 10.09
CA ARG A 22 26.13 -0.47 11.26
C ARG A 22 27.31 0.15 12.03
N SER A 23 28.08 1.01 11.42
CA SER A 23 29.18 1.75 12.07
C SER A 23 28.71 3.03 12.78
N LEU A 24 27.48 3.49 12.51
CA LEU A 24 26.92 4.70 13.14
C LEU A 24 26.47 4.40 14.58
N PRO A 25 26.45 5.42 15.46
CA PRO A 25 26.09 5.23 16.87
C PRO A 25 24.60 4.94 17.10
N MET A 26 23.73 5.17 16.08
CA MET A 26 22.29 4.91 16.19
C MET A 26 21.92 3.50 15.74
N GLN A 27 20.82 2.97 16.30
CA GLN A 27 20.26 1.68 15.89
C GLN A 27 19.25 1.85 14.76
N THR A 28 19.36 0.98 13.76
CA THR A 28 18.33 0.83 12.71
C THR A 28 17.45 -0.39 12.98
N SER A 29 16.43 -0.59 12.14
CA SER A 29 15.54 -1.75 12.17
C SER A 29 16.29 -3.09 12.11
N HIS A 30 17.40 -3.15 11.39
CA HIS A 30 18.25 -4.36 11.33
C HIS A 30 18.84 -4.73 12.70
N HIS A 31 19.32 -3.74 13.46
CA HIS A 31 19.81 -3.99 14.83
C HIS A 31 18.67 -4.40 15.76
N ARG A 32 17.52 -3.75 15.62
CA ARG A 32 16.35 -4.03 16.46
C ARG A 32 15.75 -5.41 16.20
N VAL A 33 15.73 -5.89 14.97
CA VAL A 33 15.21 -7.24 14.65
C VAL A 33 16.13 -8.33 15.24
N GLU A 34 17.43 -8.13 15.22
CA GLU A 34 18.39 -9.04 15.87
C GLU A 34 18.14 -9.11 17.40
N GLY A 35 17.92 -7.94 18.03
CA GLY A 35 17.57 -7.85 19.45
C GLY A 35 16.20 -8.47 19.79
N GLN A 36 15.31 -8.61 18.83
CA GLN A 36 13.97 -9.23 18.95
C GLN A 36 13.91 -10.64 18.36
N SER A 37 15.00 -11.38 18.38
CA SER A 37 15.09 -12.73 17.82
C SER A 37 14.21 -13.76 18.56
N VAL A 38 13.99 -13.57 19.87
CA VAL A 38 13.10 -14.43 20.67
C VAL A 38 11.69 -13.86 20.66
N LYS A 39 10.74 -14.62 20.10
CA LYS A 39 9.32 -14.25 20.00
C LYS A 39 8.49 -14.91 21.11
N CYS A 40 7.48 -14.17 21.60
CA CYS A 40 6.52 -14.72 22.56
C CYS A 40 5.56 -15.69 21.87
N GLY A 41 5.60 -16.99 22.23
CA GLY A 41 4.75 -18.02 21.63
C GLY A 41 3.24 -17.78 21.81
N PHE A 42 2.80 -17.17 22.92
CA PHE A 42 1.39 -16.78 23.12
C PHE A 42 0.97 -15.65 22.19
N GLY A 43 1.88 -14.69 21.94
CA GLY A 43 1.66 -13.60 21.01
C GLY A 43 1.54 -14.10 19.57
N LEU A 44 2.45 -14.96 19.13
CA LEU A 44 2.44 -15.56 17.80
C LEU A 44 1.19 -16.39 17.51
N GLN A 45 0.66 -17.07 18.53
CA GLN A 45 -0.57 -17.86 18.43
C GLN A 45 -1.85 -17.03 18.60
N GLY A 46 -1.74 -15.79 19.05
CA GLY A 46 -2.90 -14.91 19.30
C GLY A 46 -3.70 -15.26 20.55
N VAL A 47 -3.24 -16.15 21.44
CA VAL A 47 -3.97 -16.66 22.62
C VAL A 47 -3.68 -15.88 23.91
N CYS A 48 -3.23 -14.65 23.80
CA CYS A 48 -3.01 -13.73 24.92
C CYS A 48 -4.07 -12.62 24.90
N CYS A 49 -4.73 -12.38 26.05
CA CYS A 49 -5.70 -11.30 26.19
C CYS A 49 -5.28 -10.31 27.29
N ARG A 50 -5.20 -9.03 26.97
CA ARG A 50 -4.80 -7.93 27.88
C ARG A 50 -5.86 -6.84 27.99
N LEU A 51 -7.14 -7.17 27.78
CA LEU A 51 -8.20 -6.15 27.66
C LEU A 51 -8.75 -5.64 29.00
N CYS A 52 -8.60 -6.39 30.08
CA CYS A 52 -9.11 -5.99 31.38
C CYS A 52 -8.09 -6.19 32.50
N SER A 53 -8.36 -5.59 33.67
CA SER A 53 -7.46 -5.65 34.83
C SER A 53 -7.30 -7.05 35.45
N ASN A 54 -8.16 -8.02 35.12
CA ASN A 54 -7.96 -9.40 35.53
C ASN A 54 -6.88 -10.12 34.73
N GLY A 55 -6.49 -9.55 33.56
CA GLY A 55 -5.43 -10.06 32.71
C GLY A 55 -4.02 -9.66 33.19
N PRO A 56 -2.98 -9.98 32.39
CA PRO A 56 -3.07 -10.69 31.10
C PRO A 56 -3.44 -12.15 31.26
N CYS A 57 -4.43 -12.63 30.49
CA CYS A 57 -4.79 -14.03 30.40
C CYS A 57 -4.04 -14.71 29.26
N ARG A 58 -3.52 -15.90 29.51
CA ARG A 58 -2.90 -16.80 28.52
C ARG A 58 -3.67 -18.11 28.51
N VAL A 59 -4.12 -18.52 27.34
CA VAL A 59 -4.80 -19.83 27.22
C VAL A 59 -3.75 -20.92 27.04
N THR A 60 -3.86 -21.96 27.87
CA THR A 60 -3.04 -23.19 27.82
C THR A 60 -3.95 -24.40 27.96
N PRO A 61 -3.48 -25.66 27.75
CA PRO A 61 -4.29 -26.84 28.01
C PRO A 61 -4.85 -26.91 29.43
N GLU A 62 -4.07 -26.45 30.45
CA GLU A 62 -4.46 -26.45 31.86
C GLU A 62 -5.39 -25.28 32.23
N ALA A 63 -5.31 -24.20 31.47
CA ALA A 63 -6.13 -22.99 31.63
C ALA A 63 -6.80 -22.63 30.31
N ALA A 64 -7.75 -23.46 29.86
CA ALA A 64 -8.37 -23.42 28.55
C ALA A 64 -9.24 -22.16 28.28
N LYS A 65 -9.46 -21.31 29.29
CA LYS A 65 -10.24 -20.08 29.19
C LYS A 65 -9.61 -18.95 29.96
N GLY A 66 -9.80 -17.73 29.49
CA GLY A 66 -9.53 -16.53 30.28
C GLY A 66 -10.45 -16.45 31.51
N ILE A 67 -10.10 -15.58 32.46
CA ILE A 67 -10.88 -15.41 33.72
C ILE A 67 -12.35 -15.06 33.46
N CYS A 68 -12.62 -14.31 32.40
CA CYS A 68 -14.02 -13.99 31.98
C CYS A 68 -14.75 -15.11 31.25
N GLY A 69 -14.11 -16.29 31.04
CA GLY A 69 -14.67 -17.41 30.31
C GLY A 69 -14.39 -17.46 28.81
N ALA A 70 -13.70 -16.46 28.24
CA ALA A 70 -13.36 -16.45 26.81
C ALA A 70 -12.41 -17.61 26.47
N SER A 71 -12.78 -18.42 25.46
CA SER A 71 -11.94 -19.49 24.90
C SER A 71 -10.81 -18.95 24.04
N ALA A 72 -9.91 -19.82 23.59
CA ALA A 72 -8.89 -19.49 22.59
C ALA A 72 -9.52 -18.89 21.32
N ASP A 73 -10.60 -19.51 20.83
CA ASP A 73 -11.27 -19.05 19.60
C ASP A 73 -11.80 -17.62 19.74
N VAL A 74 -12.42 -17.31 20.88
CA VAL A 74 -12.93 -15.97 21.19
C VAL A 74 -11.78 -14.96 21.30
N ILE A 75 -10.68 -15.31 21.96
CA ILE A 75 -9.53 -14.41 22.15
C ILE A 75 -8.85 -14.14 20.81
N VAL A 76 -8.62 -15.18 20.02
CA VAL A 76 -7.96 -15.08 18.70
C VAL A 76 -8.84 -14.26 17.74
N ALA A 77 -10.13 -14.59 17.59
CA ALA A 77 -11.05 -13.85 16.72
C ALA A 77 -11.17 -12.38 17.13
N ARG A 78 -11.20 -12.09 18.44
CA ARG A 78 -11.25 -10.73 18.98
C ARG A 78 -9.99 -9.94 18.70
N ASN A 79 -8.81 -10.54 18.87
CA ASN A 79 -7.54 -9.90 18.54
C ASN A 79 -7.43 -9.63 17.04
N PHE A 80 -7.86 -10.57 16.21
CA PHE A 80 -7.87 -10.43 14.75
C PHE A 80 -8.84 -9.34 14.29
N LEU A 81 -10.08 -9.33 14.77
CA LEU A 81 -11.05 -8.27 14.46
C LEU A 81 -10.56 -6.89 14.89
N ARG A 82 -9.88 -6.80 16.04
CA ARG A 82 -9.31 -5.53 16.51
C ARG A 82 -8.26 -4.99 15.55
N ALA A 83 -7.38 -5.86 15.04
CA ALA A 83 -6.37 -5.48 14.05
C ALA A 83 -7.02 -5.04 12.72
N VAL A 84 -8.01 -5.81 12.22
CA VAL A 84 -8.73 -5.45 10.99
C VAL A 84 -9.50 -4.13 11.16
N ALA A 85 -10.12 -3.88 12.32
CA ALA A 85 -10.83 -2.62 12.58
C ALA A 85 -9.86 -1.42 12.64
N SER A 86 -8.66 -1.61 13.20
CA SER A 86 -7.60 -0.61 13.19
C SER A 86 -7.14 -0.29 11.77
N GLY A 87 -6.83 -1.32 10.97
CA GLY A 87 -6.42 -1.15 9.57
C GLY A 87 -7.49 -0.50 8.70
N SER A 88 -8.77 -0.90 8.87
CA SER A 88 -9.89 -0.26 8.19
C SER A 88 -10.02 1.21 8.59
N GLY A 89 -9.86 1.53 9.89
CA GLY A 89 -9.86 2.91 10.39
C GLY A 89 -8.81 3.77 9.71
N CYS A 90 -7.61 3.24 9.53
CA CYS A 90 -6.54 3.91 8.79
C CYS A 90 -6.96 4.30 7.37
N TYR A 91 -7.53 3.37 6.63
CA TYR A 91 -7.94 3.64 5.24
C TYR A 91 -9.15 4.56 5.13
N ILE A 92 -10.09 4.49 6.08
CA ILE A 92 -11.23 5.42 6.08
C ILE A 92 -10.77 6.84 6.43
N HIS A 93 -9.78 7.01 7.31
CA HIS A 93 -9.12 8.31 7.55
C HIS A 93 -8.52 8.90 6.28
N ILE A 94 -7.84 8.08 5.46
CA ILE A 94 -7.24 8.53 4.19
C ILE A 94 -8.31 9.05 3.22
N VAL A 95 -9.35 8.25 2.95
CA VAL A 95 -10.38 8.65 1.98
C VAL A 95 -11.18 9.85 2.46
N GLU A 96 -11.42 9.97 3.76
CA GLU A 96 -12.07 11.13 4.36
C GLU A 96 -11.26 12.41 4.11
N ASN A 97 -9.96 12.39 4.43
CA ASN A 97 -9.06 13.52 4.20
C ASN A 97 -8.92 13.86 2.72
N THR A 98 -8.87 12.85 1.84
CA THR A 98 -8.82 13.06 0.40
C THR A 98 -10.10 13.72 -0.13
N ALA A 99 -11.26 13.28 0.34
CA ALA A 99 -12.55 13.90 -0.01
C ALA A 99 -12.68 15.34 0.53
N LEU A 100 -12.21 15.60 1.76
CA LEU A 100 -12.15 16.94 2.32
C LEU A 100 -11.21 17.87 1.54
N ASN A 101 -10.05 17.37 1.12
CA ASN A 101 -9.12 18.12 0.28
C ASN A 101 -9.74 18.47 -1.08
N LEU A 102 -10.41 17.53 -1.73
CA LEU A 102 -11.14 17.79 -2.97
C LEU A 102 -12.24 18.83 -2.76
N LYS A 103 -13.03 18.72 -1.69
CA LYS A 103 -14.08 19.67 -1.33
C LYS A 103 -13.51 21.07 -1.14
N ASN A 104 -12.44 21.22 -0.37
CA ASN A 104 -11.80 22.50 -0.08
C ASN A 104 -11.17 23.11 -1.35
N THR A 105 -10.54 22.29 -2.18
CA THR A 105 -9.98 22.71 -3.48
C THR A 105 -11.07 23.25 -4.39
N ALA A 106 -12.21 22.58 -4.45
CA ALA A 106 -13.35 23.03 -5.25
C ALA A 106 -13.98 24.33 -4.74
N LEU A 107 -14.14 24.48 -3.42
CA LEU A 107 -14.65 25.71 -2.79
C LEU A 107 -13.75 26.91 -3.08
N ALA A 108 -12.45 26.72 -3.07
CA ALA A 108 -11.46 27.77 -3.37
C ALA A 108 -11.23 27.98 -4.87
N LYS A 109 -11.87 27.20 -5.74
CA LYS A 109 -11.63 27.17 -7.18
C LYS A 109 -10.15 26.91 -7.53
N GLY A 110 -9.52 26.03 -6.76
CA GLY A 110 -8.14 25.60 -6.94
C GLY A 110 -7.94 24.71 -8.17
N VAL A 111 -6.72 24.23 -8.36
CA VAL A 111 -6.37 23.43 -9.55
C VAL A 111 -6.95 22.02 -9.40
N ILE A 112 -7.69 21.58 -10.40
CA ILE A 112 -8.17 20.20 -10.60
C ILE A 112 -7.50 19.70 -11.88
N LYS A 113 -6.63 18.67 -11.78
CA LYS A 113 -5.80 18.21 -12.88
C LYS A 113 -6.47 17.12 -13.72
N GLY A 114 -7.35 16.28 -13.10
CA GLY A 114 -8.01 15.14 -13.73
C GLY A 114 -9.50 15.36 -14.03
N GLU A 115 -9.85 16.18 -15.01
CA GLU A 115 -11.25 16.44 -15.35
C GLU A 115 -11.96 15.20 -15.93
N ASN A 116 -11.24 14.29 -16.62
CA ASN A 116 -11.79 13.03 -17.11
C ASN A 116 -12.16 12.10 -15.94
N ALA A 117 -11.27 11.95 -14.98
CA ALA A 117 -11.52 11.17 -13.75
C ALA A 117 -12.71 11.73 -12.98
N LEU A 118 -12.82 13.06 -12.87
CA LEU A 118 -13.97 13.72 -12.23
C LEU A 118 -15.29 13.41 -12.97
N ASN A 119 -15.32 13.50 -14.29
CA ASN A 119 -16.51 13.17 -15.07
C ASN A 119 -16.90 11.70 -14.90
N HIS A 120 -15.93 10.80 -14.91
CA HIS A 120 -16.15 9.37 -14.66
C HIS A 120 -16.77 9.11 -13.28
N LEU A 121 -16.26 9.74 -12.22
CA LEU A 121 -16.86 9.65 -10.88
C LEU A 121 -18.29 10.23 -10.83
N CYS A 122 -18.55 11.32 -11.55
CA CYS A 122 -19.91 11.88 -11.66
C CYS A 122 -20.89 10.88 -12.29
N GLU A 123 -20.45 10.12 -13.30
CA GLU A 123 -21.25 9.07 -13.94
C GLU A 123 -21.52 7.93 -12.94
N ILE A 124 -20.48 7.37 -12.30
CA ILE A 124 -20.61 6.30 -11.31
C ILE A 124 -21.54 6.74 -10.18
N PHE A 125 -21.34 7.94 -9.61
CA PHE A 125 -22.12 8.40 -8.45
C PHE A 125 -23.50 8.91 -8.83
N SER A 126 -23.77 9.11 -10.14
CA SER A 126 -24.98 9.74 -10.66
C SER A 126 -25.20 11.15 -10.07
N VAL A 127 -24.11 11.92 -9.98
CA VAL A 127 -24.12 13.32 -9.54
C VAL A 127 -23.83 14.25 -10.70
N THR A 128 -24.27 15.51 -10.60
CA THR A 128 -24.11 16.51 -11.65
C THR A 128 -23.63 17.84 -11.07
N GLY A 129 -23.09 18.70 -11.92
CA GLY A 129 -22.71 20.06 -11.59
C GLY A 129 -22.59 20.89 -12.86
N ARG A 130 -22.78 22.22 -12.75
CA ARG A 130 -22.70 23.16 -13.88
C ARG A 130 -21.27 23.35 -14.40
N ASP A 131 -20.30 23.21 -13.51
CA ASP A 131 -18.90 23.30 -13.82
C ASP A 131 -18.11 22.23 -13.04
N LYS A 132 -16.79 22.15 -13.25
CA LYS A 132 -15.92 21.18 -12.59
C LYS A 132 -15.89 21.32 -11.06
N TYR A 133 -16.08 22.50 -10.53
CA TYR A 133 -16.05 22.72 -9.08
C TYR A 133 -17.33 22.23 -8.42
N GLU A 134 -18.50 22.50 -9.01
CA GLU A 134 -19.75 21.93 -8.52
C GLU A 134 -19.77 20.40 -8.62
N LYS A 135 -19.23 19.82 -9.70
CA LYS A 135 -19.04 18.37 -9.84
C LYS A 135 -18.15 17.82 -8.73
N ALA A 136 -16.98 18.43 -8.48
CA ALA A 136 -16.05 18.01 -7.45
C ALA A 136 -16.66 18.10 -6.03
N LEU A 137 -17.44 19.15 -5.75
CA LEU A 137 -18.19 19.27 -4.49
C LEU A 137 -19.21 18.15 -4.33
N ALA A 138 -19.97 17.83 -5.38
CA ALA A 138 -20.96 16.77 -5.35
C ALA A 138 -20.33 15.38 -5.14
N VAL A 139 -19.21 15.11 -5.83
CA VAL A 139 -18.44 13.86 -5.66
C VAL A 139 -17.90 13.75 -4.22
N ALA A 140 -17.20 14.78 -3.73
CA ALA A 140 -16.65 14.76 -2.38
C ALA A 140 -17.74 14.60 -1.31
N GLN A 141 -18.87 15.29 -1.47
CA GLN A 141 -19.97 15.20 -0.53
C GLN A 141 -20.61 13.80 -0.51
N ALA A 142 -20.76 13.15 -1.68
CA ALA A 142 -21.30 11.80 -1.76
C ALA A 142 -20.43 10.77 -0.99
N VAL A 143 -19.10 10.92 -1.06
CA VAL A 143 -18.17 10.07 -0.30
C VAL A 143 -18.31 10.32 1.20
N LEU A 144 -18.29 11.58 1.62
CA LEU A 144 -18.42 11.95 3.05
C LEU A 144 -19.77 11.51 3.63
N ASP A 145 -20.87 11.66 2.89
CA ASP A 145 -22.19 11.23 3.32
C ASP A 145 -22.24 9.72 3.61
N ASP A 146 -21.57 8.91 2.79
CA ASP A 146 -21.51 7.47 3.00
C ASP A 146 -20.59 7.07 4.17
N ILE A 147 -19.44 7.71 4.34
CA ILE A 147 -18.52 7.47 5.45
C ILE A 147 -19.21 7.73 6.80
N TYR A 148 -20.01 8.79 6.88
CA TYR A 148 -20.71 9.21 8.10
C TYR A 148 -22.15 8.66 8.23
N ARG A 149 -22.58 7.82 7.31
CA ARG A 149 -23.90 7.19 7.37
C ARG A 149 -24.06 6.33 8.63
N PRO A 150 -25.28 6.22 9.19
CA PRO A 150 -25.54 5.30 10.29
C PRO A 150 -25.26 3.82 9.94
N GLU A 151 -24.91 3.03 10.94
CA GLU A 151 -24.60 1.59 10.81
C GLU A 151 -25.71 0.78 10.11
N TYR A 152 -26.98 1.09 10.39
CA TYR A 152 -28.13 0.36 9.83
C TYR A 152 -28.51 0.79 8.41
N GLU A 153 -27.85 1.79 7.86
CA GLU A 153 -28.05 2.23 6.49
C GLU A 153 -26.87 1.76 5.63
N LYS A 154 -27.17 1.04 4.53
CA LYS A 154 -26.15 0.60 3.58
C LYS A 154 -25.50 1.80 2.88
N MET A 155 -24.19 1.72 2.65
CA MET A 155 -23.48 2.73 1.88
C MET A 155 -23.91 2.69 0.41
N LYS A 156 -24.30 3.85 -0.13
CA LYS A 156 -24.88 3.96 -1.48
C LYS A 156 -23.86 3.73 -2.60
N LEU A 157 -22.61 4.15 -2.39
CA LEU A 157 -21.58 3.99 -3.41
C LEU A 157 -21.10 2.54 -3.50
N THR A 158 -21.24 1.74 -2.44
CA THR A 158 -20.91 0.31 -2.48
C THR A 158 -21.69 -0.42 -3.58
N GLU A 159 -22.98 -0.16 -3.72
CA GLU A 159 -23.82 -0.78 -4.77
C GLU A 159 -23.38 -0.36 -6.18
N LYS A 160 -22.91 0.88 -6.33
CA LYS A 160 -22.53 1.45 -7.63
C LYS A 160 -21.14 1.02 -8.09
N MET A 161 -20.27 0.72 -7.16
CA MET A 161 -18.86 0.42 -7.44
C MET A 161 -18.55 -1.07 -7.38
N ALA A 162 -19.28 -1.82 -6.56
CA ALA A 162 -19.02 -3.24 -6.40
C ALA A 162 -19.39 -4.05 -7.65
N TYR A 163 -18.59 -5.06 -7.97
CA TYR A 163 -18.94 -6.02 -9.00
C TYR A 163 -20.24 -6.74 -8.65
N ALA A 164 -21.24 -6.70 -9.53
CA ALA A 164 -22.59 -7.14 -9.26
C ALA A 164 -22.70 -8.57 -8.65
N PRO A 165 -21.93 -9.60 -9.14
CA PRO A 165 -21.95 -10.92 -8.50
C PRO A 165 -21.45 -10.89 -7.06
N ARG A 166 -20.42 -10.04 -6.76
CA ARG A 166 -19.89 -9.91 -5.40
C ARG A 166 -20.85 -9.17 -4.49
N PHE A 167 -21.45 -8.09 -4.95
CA PHE A 167 -22.47 -7.35 -4.19
C PHE A 167 -23.60 -8.29 -3.76
N LYS A 168 -24.14 -9.08 -4.68
CA LYS A 168 -25.17 -10.08 -4.40
C LYS A 168 -24.71 -11.11 -3.36
N ARG A 169 -23.45 -11.61 -3.49
CA ARG A 169 -22.89 -12.57 -2.53
C ARG A 169 -22.73 -11.96 -1.14
N TRP A 170 -22.29 -10.72 -1.05
CA TRP A 170 -22.19 -10.01 0.24
C TRP A 170 -23.54 -9.76 0.89
N GLU A 171 -24.58 -9.51 0.08
CA GLU A 171 -25.95 -9.39 0.59
C GLU A 171 -26.47 -10.71 1.14
N GLU A 172 -26.27 -11.82 0.43
CA GLU A 172 -26.63 -13.18 0.89
C GLU A 172 -25.95 -13.56 2.20
N LEU A 173 -24.69 -13.14 2.39
CA LEU A 173 -23.90 -13.38 3.61
C LEU A 173 -24.19 -12.36 4.73
N ASN A 174 -25.02 -11.35 4.47
CA ASN A 174 -25.30 -10.25 5.40
C ASN A 174 -24.03 -9.49 5.86
N ILE A 175 -23.06 -9.30 4.93
CA ILE A 175 -21.80 -8.60 5.19
C ILE A 175 -21.68 -7.25 4.45
N LEU A 176 -22.78 -6.75 3.86
CA LEU A 176 -22.78 -5.39 3.33
C LEU A 176 -22.62 -4.38 4.47
N PRO A 177 -21.64 -3.47 4.37
CA PRO A 177 -21.38 -2.49 5.42
C PRO A 177 -22.46 -1.39 5.46
N GLY A 178 -22.71 -0.89 6.66
CA GLY A 178 -23.31 0.42 6.90
C GLY A 178 -22.27 1.53 6.79
N GLY A 179 -22.52 2.71 7.38
CA GLY A 179 -21.57 3.81 7.37
C GLY A 179 -20.19 3.38 7.87
N ALA A 180 -19.12 3.75 7.14
CA ALA A 180 -17.79 3.20 7.39
C ALA A 180 -17.29 3.48 8.82
N ASN A 181 -17.44 4.71 9.31
CA ASN A 181 -17.06 5.07 10.68
C ASN A 181 -17.89 4.31 11.73
N ALA A 182 -19.18 4.11 11.48
CA ALA A 182 -20.06 3.37 12.39
C ALA A 182 -19.69 1.88 12.48
N GLU A 183 -19.33 1.25 11.34
CA GLU A 183 -18.86 -0.15 11.32
C GLU A 183 -17.51 -0.34 12.04
N ILE A 184 -16.58 0.62 11.91
CA ILE A 184 -15.31 0.60 12.66
C ILE A 184 -15.59 0.68 14.16
N VAL A 185 -16.42 1.63 14.60
CA VAL A 185 -16.81 1.76 16.03
C VAL A 185 -17.45 0.48 16.52
N LYS A 186 -18.36 -0.13 15.76
CA LYS A 186 -18.99 -1.41 16.10
C LYS A 186 -17.98 -2.55 16.20
N GLY A 187 -17.03 -2.64 15.25
CA GLY A 187 -15.94 -3.61 15.28
C GLY A 187 -15.12 -3.51 16.58
N VAL A 188 -14.73 -2.28 16.97
CA VAL A 188 -14.03 -2.02 18.22
C VAL A 188 -14.88 -2.38 19.45
N VAL A 189 -16.17 -2.06 19.45
CA VAL A 189 -17.09 -2.41 20.54
C VAL A 189 -17.23 -3.93 20.67
N LYS A 190 -17.40 -4.68 19.57
CA LYS A 190 -17.43 -6.16 19.58
C LYS A 190 -16.17 -6.76 20.20
N CYS A 191 -15.02 -6.11 20.06
CA CYS A 191 -13.74 -6.55 20.62
C CYS A 191 -13.59 -6.23 22.12
N SER A 192 -14.50 -5.51 22.74
CA SER A 192 -14.39 -5.07 24.13
C SER A 192 -14.73 -6.18 25.12
N THR A 193 -14.33 -5.97 26.39
CA THR A 193 -14.50 -6.96 27.46
C THR A 193 -15.97 -7.27 27.72
N ASN A 194 -16.30 -8.56 27.90
CA ASN A 194 -17.64 -9.05 28.26
C ASN A 194 -18.76 -8.76 27.24
N LEU A 195 -18.39 -8.58 25.98
CA LEU A 195 -19.35 -8.36 24.92
C LEU A 195 -19.46 -9.58 23.99
N ASN A 196 -18.98 -9.48 22.75
CA ASN A 196 -19.14 -10.57 21.78
C ASN A 196 -18.25 -11.78 22.14
N SER A 197 -18.82 -12.97 22.03
CA SER A 197 -18.14 -14.26 22.24
C SER A 197 -18.39 -15.26 21.09
N ASP A 198 -18.84 -14.77 19.93
CA ASP A 198 -19.02 -15.58 18.72
C ASP A 198 -17.86 -15.31 17.72
N PRO A 199 -16.91 -16.26 17.58
CA PRO A 199 -15.78 -16.11 16.65
C PRO A 199 -16.23 -15.94 15.19
N VAL A 200 -17.31 -16.60 14.78
CA VAL A 200 -17.81 -16.54 13.40
C VAL A 200 -18.37 -15.14 13.08
N ASP A 201 -19.17 -14.57 13.97
CA ASP A 201 -19.68 -13.21 13.82
C ASP A 201 -18.54 -12.17 13.77
N MET A 202 -17.48 -12.38 14.55
CA MET A 202 -16.29 -11.51 14.50
C MET A 202 -15.58 -11.61 13.15
N LEU A 203 -15.42 -12.81 12.57
CA LEU A 203 -14.80 -12.99 11.25
C LEU A 203 -15.67 -12.42 10.11
N LEU A 204 -17.00 -12.57 10.18
CA LEU A 204 -17.92 -11.92 9.24
C LEU A 204 -17.84 -10.39 9.34
N THR A 205 -17.61 -9.86 10.55
CA THR A 205 -17.36 -8.42 10.75
C THR A 205 -16.04 -7.99 10.11
N CYS A 206 -14.99 -8.83 10.14
CA CYS A 206 -13.75 -8.55 9.41
C CYS A 206 -13.99 -8.43 7.90
N LEU A 207 -14.79 -9.31 7.29
CA LEU A 207 -15.15 -9.21 5.87
C LEU A 207 -15.93 -7.92 5.57
N LYS A 208 -16.87 -7.55 6.43
CA LYS A 208 -17.64 -6.30 6.31
C LYS A 208 -16.73 -5.06 6.34
N LEU A 209 -15.79 -5.02 7.27
CA LEU A 209 -14.75 -3.97 7.34
C LEU A 209 -13.83 -3.99 6.13
N GLY A 210 -13.46 -5.18 5.64
CA GLY A 210 -12.69 -5.36 4.41
C GLY A 210 -13.38 -4.74 3.19
N ILE A 211 -14.70 -4.92 3.03
CA ILE A 211 -15.47 -4.29 1.94
C ILE A 211 -15.41 -2.76 2.02
N SER A 212 -15.58 -2.19 3.22
CA SER A 212 -15.42 -0.73 3.42
C SER A 212 -14.01 -0.27 3.07
N THR A 213 -12.99 -1.00 3.51
CA THR A 213 -11.59 -0.71 3.20
C THR A 213 -11.36 -0.71 1.69
N GLY A 214 -11.77 -1.76 0.99
CA GLY A 214 -11.51 -1.93 -0.44
C GLY A 214 -12.17 -0.85 -1.28
N ILE A 215 -13.47 -0.67 -1.13
CA ILE A 215 -14.22 0.27 -1.98
C ILE A 215 -13.88 1.72 -1.65
N TYR A 216 -13.87 2.10 -0.37
CA TYR A 216 -13.65 3.50 0.03
C TYR A 216 -12.17 3.81 0.23
N GLY A 217 -11.50 3.05 1.09
CA GLY A 217 -10.12 3.32 1.46
C GLY A 217 -9.13 3.13 0.31
N LEU A 218 -9.29 2.09 -0.49
CA LEU A 218 -8.39 1.80 -1.61
C LEU A 218 -8.89 2.44 -2.91
N THR A 219 -10.01 1.96 -3.45
CA THR A 219 -10.48 2.32 -4.79
C THR A 219 -10.84 3.79 -4.90
N LEU A 220 -11.72 4.29 -4.02
CA LEU A 220 -12.14 5.70 -4.07
C LEU A 220 -11.01 6.68 -3.79
N THR A 221 -10.09 6.37 -2.87
CA THR A 221 -8.94 7.25 -2.62
C THR A 221 -8.10 7.44 -3.89
N ASN A 222 -7.83 6.35 -4.64
CA ASN A 222 -7.11 6.47 -5.92
C ASN A 222 -7.85 7.35 -6.93
N LEU A 223 -9.15 7.12 -7.09
CA LEU A 223 -9.95 7.87 -8.07
C LEU A 223 -10.09 9.35 -7.70
N LEU A 224 -10.20 9.67 -6.41
CA LEU A 224 -10.16 11.06 -5.93
C LEU A 224 -8.79 11.70 -6.13
N ASN A 225 -7.71 10.95 -5.91
CA ASN A 225 -6.35 11.42 -6.23
C ASN A 225 -6.18 11.66 -7.73
N ASP A 226 -6.78 10.85 -8.61
CA ASP A 226 -6.76 11.09 -10.05
C ASP A 226 -7.42 12.43 -10.41
N VAL A 227 -8.51 12.78 -9.74
CA VAL A 227 -9.15 14.10 -9.93
C VAL A 227 -8.23 15.25 -9.52
N MET A 228 -7.56 15.12 -8.38
CA MET A 228 -6.75 16.20 -7.83
C MET A 228 -5.38 16.32 -8.50
N LEU A 229 -4.72 15.19 -8.75
CA LEU A 229 -3.30 15.11 -9.09
C LEU A 229 -3.04 14.69 -10.55
N GLY A 230 -4.07 14.26 -11.26
CA GLY A 230 -3.98 13.70 -12.61
C GLY A 230 -3.88 12.16 -12.60
N GLU A 231 -4.25 11.57 -13.72
CA GLU A 231 -4.23 10.10 -13.90
C GLU A 231 -2.78 9.57 -14.03
N PRO A 232 -2.51 8.32 -13.59
CA PRO A 232 -1.22 7.67 -13.81
C PRO A 232 -0.90 7.49 -15.30
N GLU A 233 0.37 7.63 -15.66
CA GLU A 233 0.86 7.44 -17.03
C GLU A 233 2.04 6.46 -17.07
N ILE A 234 1.99 5.46 -17.97
CA ILE A 234 3.08 4.50 -18.16
C ILE A 234 4.32 5.23 -18.68
N ARG A 235 5.41 5.18 -17.92
CA ARG A 235 6.67 5.84 -18.25
C ARG A 235 7.86 5.21 -17.52
N PRO A 236 9.10 5.43 -17.98
CA PRO A 236 10.28 5.10 -17.19
C PRO A 236 10.43 6.05 -16.00
N ALA A 237 10.96 5.53 -14.89
CA ALA A 237 11.32 6.29 -13.69
C ALA A 237 12.60 5.74 -13.09
N SER A 238 13.32 6.59 -12.35
CA SER A 238 14.48 6.16 -11.56
C SER A 238 14.02 5.70 -10.17
N VAL A 239 14.70 4.69 -9.64
CA VAL A 239 14.42 4.15 -8.30
C VAL A 239 15.74 3.90 -7.56
N GLY A 240 15.66 3.85 -6.22
CA GLY A 240 16.78 3.58 -5.34
C GLY A 240 17.56 4.85 -4.94
N LEU A 241 18.69 4.67 -4.25
CA LEU A 241 19.45 5.77 -3.67
C LEU A 241 20.02 6.76 -4.70
N GLY A 242 20.15 6.34 -5.96
CA GLY A 242 20.59 7.21 -7.05
C GLY A 242 19.65 8.38 -7.37
N VAL A 243 18.44 8.41 -6.81
CA VAL A 243 17.53 9.57 -6.93
C VAL A 243 17.96 10.73 -6.03
N ILE A 244 18.83 10.50 -5.04
CA ILE A 244 19.34 11.50 -4.11
C ILE A 244 20.55 12.20 -4.75
N ASP A 245 20.55 13.52 -4.72
CA ASP A 245 21.68 14.33 -5.19
C ASP A 245 22.04 15.35 -4.10
N PRO A 246 23.22 15.23 -3.48
CA PRO A 246 23.64 16.09 -2.37
C PRO A 246 23.73 17.58 -2.69
N ASP A 247 23.80 17.94 -3.97
CA ASP A 247 23.82 19.34 -4.42
C ASP A 247 22.43 19.99 -4.38
N TYR A 248 21.39 19.21 -4.09
CA TYR A 248 20.02 19.68 -3.89
C TYR A 248 19.63 19.69 -2.42
N ILE A 249 18.63 20.46 -2.10
CA ILE A 249 17.91 20.38 -0.84
C ILE A 249 16.97 19.17 -0.95
N ASN A 250 17.33 18.07 -0.27
CA ASN A 250 16.61 16.81 -0.36
C ASN A 250 15.54 16.68 0.73
N ILE A 251 14.32 16.48 0.33
CA ILE A 251 13.14 16.34 1.20
C ILE A 251 12.62 14.91 1.07
N MET A 252 12.82 14.09 2.08
CA MET A 252 12.20 12.77 2.12
C MET A 252 10.71 12.92 2.43
N ILE A 253 9.87 12.38 1.55
CA ILE A 253 8.42 12.32 1.76
C ILE A 253 8.01 10.90 2.12
N THR A 254 7.18 10.74 3.15
CA THR A 254 6.72 9.44 3.64
C THR A 254 5.27 9.51 4.12
N GLY A 255 4.50 8.44 3.92
CA GLY A 255 3.09 8.36 4.25
C GLY A 255 2.25 7.77 3.13
N HIS A 256 0.95 8.13 3.09
CA HIS A 256 -0.02 7.60 2.12
C HIS A 256 -0.84 8.68 1.39
N GLN A 257 -0.96 9.87 1.94
CA GLN A 257 -1.89 10.92 1.46
C GLN A 257 -1.18 11.96 0.59
N HIS A 258 -0.85 11.59 -0.64
CA HIS A 258 -0.19 12.51 -1.57
C HIS A 258 -0.91 13.87 -1.70
N SER A 259 -2.23 13.88 -1.69
CA SER A 259 -3.01 15.11 -1.81
C SER A 259 -2.87 16.07 -0.61
N SER A 260 -2.39 15.60 0.55
CA SER A 260 -2.25 16.43 1.76
C SER A 260 -1.30 17.60 1.56
N PHE A 261 -0.23 17.42 0.78
CA PHE A 261 0.79 18.46 0.56
C PHE A 261 1.02 18.80 -0.91
N SER A 262 0.03 18.55 -1.78
CA SER A 262 0.13 18.89 -3.20
C SER A 262 0.46 20.37 -3.46
N TYR A 263 -0.06 21.28 -2.64
CA TYR A 263 0.26 22.70 -2.73
C TYR A 263 1.75 23.00 -2.48
N LEU A 264 2.35 22.36 -1.47
CA LEU A 264 3.79 22.48 -1.22
C LEU A 264 4.61 21.97 -2.41
N GLN A 265 4.21 20.86 -3.00
CA GLN A 265 4.89 20.30 -4.18
C GLN A 265 4.85 21.27 -5.36
N ASP A 266 3.70 21.88 -5.62
CA ASP A 266 3.55 22.89 -6.67
C ASP A 266 4.43 24.14 -6.38
N ARG A 267 4.57 24.54 -5.10
CA ARG A 267 5.47 25.66 -4.71
C ARG A 267 6.95 25.36 -4.95
N LEU A 268 7.40 24.12 -4.77
CA LEU A 268 8.83 23.75 -4.90
C LEU A 268 9.39 23.94 -6.34
N ILE A 269 8.52 23.98 -7.36
CA ILE A 269 8.92 24.23 -8.75
C ILE A 269 8.90 25.72 -9.12
N GLU A 270 8.37 26.60 -8.28
CA GLU A 270 8.27 28.03 -8.56
C GLU A 270 9.64 28.73 -8.59
N PRO A 271 9.83 29.71 -9.48
CA PRO A 271 11.11 30.37 -9.65
C PRO A 271 11.65 31.08 -8.40
N ASP A 272 10.79 31.68 -7.58
CA ASP A 272 11.15 32.36 -6.34
C ASP A 272 11.66 31.37 -5.28
N VAL A 273 11.03 30.20 -5.16
CA VAL A 273 11.46 29.12 -4.26
C VAL A 273 12.78 28.51 -4.74
N THR A 274 12.91 28.25 -6.04
CA THR A 274 14.20 27.82 -6.62
C THR A 274 15.30 28.83 -6.36
N ALA A 275 15.02 30.13 -6.39
CA ALA A 275 15.99 31.18 -6.07
C ALA A 275 16.45 31.13 -4.60
N LYS A 276 15.55 30.78 -3.64
CA LYS A 276 15.93 30.57 -2.22
C LYS A 276 16.97 29.44 -2.09
N ALA A 277 16.76 28.31 -2.76
CA ALA A 277 17.72 27.20 -2.76
C ALA A 277 19.09 27.63 -3.34
N LYS A 278 19.10 28.34 -4.46
CA LYS A 278 20.33 28.84 -5.09
C LYS A 278 21.09 29.84 -4.22
N ALA A 279 20.38 30.66 -3.45
CA ALA A 279 21.00 31.63 -2.54
C ALA A 279 21.84 30.98 -1.44
N VAL A 280 21.53 29.74 -1.03
CA VAL A 280 22.31 28.97 -0.06
C VAL A 280 23.30 27.99 -0.74
N GLY A 281 23.42 28.04 -2.06
CA GLY A 281 24.36 27.25 -2.85
C GLY A 281 23.86 25.86 -3.26
N ALA A 282 22.58 25.60 -3.13
CA ALA A 282 21.95 24.40 -3.68
C ALA A 282 21.52 24.60 -5.13
N ARG A 283 21.39 23.53 -5.90
CA ARG A 283 20.89 23.59 -7.28
C ARG A 283 19.37 23.79 -7.36
N GLY A 284 18.64 23.40 -6.32
CA GLY A 284 17.20 23.46 -6.21
C GLY A 284 16.70 22.56 -5.08
N PHE A 285 15.41 22.29 -5.07
CA PHE A 285 14.80 21.31 -4.19
C PHE A 285 14.62 19.97 -4.89
N ARG A 286 14.62 18.88 -4.10
CA ARG A 286 14.34 17.53 -4.60
C ARG A 286 13.50 16.75 -3.61
N LEU A 287 12.38 16.23 -4.07
CA LEU A 287 11.57 15.27 -3.34
C LEU A 287 12.17 13.87 -3.51
N VAL A 288 12.46 13.23 -2.40
CA VAL A 288 12.94 11.84 -2.34
C VAL A 288 11.79 10.98 -1.87
N GLY A 289 11.20 10.23 -2.78
CA GLY A 289 10.03 9.43 -2.51
C GLY A 289 10.34 8.24 -1.61
N CYS A 290 9.62 8.10 -0.51
CA CYS A 290 9.61 6.90 0.31
C CYS A 290 8.17 6.46 0.57
N THR A 291 7.97 5.15 0.76
CA THR A 291 6.68 4.53 1.06
C THR A 291 5.59 4.85 0.03
N CYS A 292 4.32 4.71 0.39
CA CYS A 292 3.21 4.83 -0.57
C CYS A 292 3.07 6.22 -1.19
N VAL A 293 3.32 7.31 -0.44
CA VAL A 293 3.24 8.66 -1.00
C VAL A 293 4.28 8.89 -2.09
N GLY A 294 5.51 8.36 -1.90
CA GLY A 294 6.56 8.40 -2.91
C GLY A 294 6.21 7.60 -4.16
N GLN A 295 5.60 6.44 -3.99
CA GLN A 295 5.14 5.61 -5.10
C GLN A 295 3.97 6.27 -5.87
N ASP A 296 3.00 6.88 -5.17
CA ASP A 296 1.90 7.58 -5.83
C ASP A 296 2.39 8.78 -6.62
N LEU A 297 3.34 9.55 -6.07
CA LEU A 297 3.98 10.64 -6.81
C LEU A 297 4.75 10.12 -8.04
N GLN A 298 5.37 8.95 -7.94
CA GLN A 298 6.06 8.29 -9.05
C GLN A 298 5.11 7.93 -10.20
N LEU A 299 3.91 7.45 -9.91
CA LEU A 299 2.90 7.15 -10.93
C LEU A 299 2.47 8.40 -11.72
N ARG A 300 2.44 9.56 -11.07
CA ARG A 300 1.93 10.85 -11.58
C ARG A 300 3.05 11.84 -11.90
N GLY A 301 4.29 11.39 -11.84
CA GLY A 301 5.49 12.23 -11.81
C GLY A 301 5.74 13.08 -13.06
N ALA A 302 4.99 12.92 -14.15
CA ALA A 302 5.14 13.75 -15.34
C ALA A 302 5.02 15.26 -15.05
N HIS A 303 4.25 15.65 -14.03
CA HIS A 303 4.05 17.04 -13.61
C HIS A 303 5.15 17.58 -12.67
N TYR A 304 5.97 16.68 -12.07
CA TYR A 304 6.94 17.03 -11.02
C TYR A 304 8.38 16.67 -11.37
N THR A 305 8.67 16.40 -12.64
CA THR A 305 10.00 15.92 -13.09
C THR A 305 11.16 16.84 -12.70
N GLU A 306 10.92 18.12 -12.48
CA GLU A 306 11.95 19.08 -12.05
C GLU A 306 12.38 18.86 -10.59
N VAL A 307 11.47 18.44 -9.72
CA VAL A 307 11.72 18.27 -8.27
C VAL A 307 11.64 16.81 -7.81
N PHE A 308 11.04 15.91 -8.57
CA PHE A 308 10.90 14.52 -8.23
C PHE A 308 11.51 13.61 -9.30
N THR A 309 12.52 12.83 -8.92
CA THR A 309 13.22 11.92 -9.84
C THR A 309 12.81 10.47 -9.67
N GLY A 310 12.30 10.07 -8.52
CA GLY A 310 11.82 8.72 -8.30
C GLY A 310 11.73 8.30 -6.82
N HIS A 311 11.45 7.02 -6.62
CA HIS A 311 11.25 6.39 -5.33
C HIS A 311 12.56 5.80 -4.80
N ALA A 312 12.94 6.13 -3.56
CA ALA A 312 14.22 5.75 -2.97
C ALA A 312 14.11 4.56 -2.00
N GLY A 313 13.00 4.41 -1.28
CA GLY A 313 12.91 3.39 -0.25
C GLY A 313 11.50 3.14 0.26
N ASN A 314 11.34 1.98 0.85
CA ASN A 314 10.12 1.53 1.50
C ASN A 314 10.13 1.82 2.99
N ASN A 315 9.20 1.23 3.72
CA ASN A 315 9.04 1.34 5.16
C ASN A 315 10.40 1.24 5.92
N TYR A 316 10.98 0.07 6.03
CA TYR A 316 12.25 -0.12 6.77
C TYR A 316 13.48 0.41 6.05
N THR A 317 13.49 0.43 4.72
CA THR A 317 14.62 0.96 3.95
C THR A 317 14.67 2.50 3.96
N SER A 318 13.62 3.19 4.40
CA SER A 318 13.64 4.65 4.63
C SER A 318 14.70 5.08 5.65
N GLU A 319 15.02 4.24 6.64
CA GLU A 319 16.13 4.50 7.57
C GLU A 319 17.49 4.55 6.84
N ALA A 320 17.67 3.71 5.81
CA ALA A 320 18.88 3.74 4.98
C ALA A 320 18.95 5.01 4.11
N VAL A 321 17.82 5.48 3.61
CA VAL A 321 17.73 6.75 2.88
C VAL A 321 18.21 7.92 3.76
N LEU A 322 17.76 7.99 5.00
CA LEU A 322 18.19 9.02 5.96
C LEU A 322 19.69 8.90 6.30
N ALA A 323 20.15 7.67 6.49
CA ALA A 323 21.54 7.39 6.88
C ALA A 323 22.57 7.75 5.79
N THR A 324 22.15 8.04 4.56
CA THR A 324 23.03 8.63 3.54
C THR A 324 23.62 9.97 3.99
N GLY A 325 23.00 10.65 4.94
CA GLY A 325 23.39 11.98 5.39
C GLY A 325 23.10 13.09 4.37
N ALA A 326 22.40 12.77 3.27
CA ALA A 326 22.07 13.70 2.21
C ALA A 326 20.64 14.25 2.27
N ILE A 327 19.85 13.84 3.26
CA ILE A 327 18.49 14.29 3.47
C ILE A 327 18.47 15.48 4.43
N ASP A 328 17.77 16.54 4.07
CA ASP A 328 17.65 17.77 4.87
C ASP A 328 16.41 17.78 5.75
N ALA A 329 15.32 17.21 5.24
CA ALA A 329 14.07 17.13 5.98
C ALA A 329 13.28 15.87 5.68
N VAL A 330 12.45 15.46 6.64
CA VAL A 330 11.39 14.47 6.47
C VAL A 330 10.05 15.19 6.58
N LEU A 331 9.23 15.07 5.56
CA LEU A 331 7.82 15.43 5.63
C LEU A 331 7.03 14.14 5.77
N SER A 332 6.41 13.96 6.92
CA SER A 332 5.56 12.81 7.20
C SER A 332 4.10 13.24 7.31
N GLU A 333 3.25 12.44 6.71
CA GLU A 333 1.81 12.59 6.85
C GLU A 333 1.23 11.32 7.49
N PHE A 334 0.30 10.66 6.86
CA PHE A 334 -0.34 9.48 7.43
C PHE A 334 0.48 8.21 7.20
N ASN A 335 0.74 7.45 8.30
CA ASN A 335 1.29 6.09 8.32
C ASN A 335 2.67 5.85 7.65
N CYS A 336 3.20 4.63 7.82
CA CYS A 336 4.48 4.13 7.28
C CYS A 336 5.70 5.02 7.56
N THR A 337 5.64 5.85 8.60
CA THR A 337 6.76 6.62 9.11
C THR A 337 7.23 5.99 10.42
N LEU A 338 8.28 5.21 10.37
CA LEU A 338 8.76 4.44 11.52
C LEU A 338 9.18 5.33 12.71
N PRO A 339 8.88 4.96 13.96
CA PRO A 339 9.50 5.61 15.13
C PRO A 339 11.03 5.54 15.10
N GLY A 340 11.60 4.53 14.47
CA GLY A 340 13.05 4.34 14.34
C GLY A 340 13.80 5.44 13.59
N ILE A 341 13.11 6.32 12.87
CA ILE A 341 13.76 7.46 12.22
C ILE A 341 14.14 8.59 13.21
N GLU A 342 13.49 8.67 14.37
CA GLU A 342 13.73 9.74 15.37
C GLU A 342 15.21 9.85 15.74
N PRO A 343 15.89 8.79 16.24
CA PRO A 343 17.29 8.88 16.63
C PRO A 343 18.23 9.16 15.45
N ILE A 344 17.86 8.73 14.24
CA ILE A 344 18.65 9.00 13.03
C ILE A 344 18.56 10.48 12.66
N CYS A 345 17.36 11.05 12.71
CA CYS A 345 17.15 12.47 12.45
C CYS A 345 17.85 13.37 13.49
N ASP A 346 17.83 12.99 14.76
CA ASP A 346 18.53 13.72 15.82
C ASP A 346 20.05 13.72 15.62
N GLU A 347 20.63 12.55 15.31
CA GLU A 347 22.07 12.40 15.09
C GLU A 347 22.53 13.17 13.84
N LEU A 348 21.80 13.05 12.74
CA LEU A 348 22.16 13.66 11.46
C LEU A 348 21.61 15.09 11.28
N LYS A 349 20.92 15.64 12.30
CA LYS A 349 20.32 16.99 12.26
C LYS A 349 19.31 17.20 11.15
N ILE A 350 18.55 16.14 10.84
CA ILE A 350 17.50 16.18 9.82
C ILE A 350 16.23 16.76 10.46
N VAL A 351 15.65 17.76 9.84
CA VAL A 351 14.38 18.36 10.30
C VAL A 351 13.24 17.38 10.04
N GLN A 352 12.44 17.11 11.06
CA GLN A 352 11.20 16.35 10.91
C GLN A 352 9.98 17.26 11.05
N ILE A 353 9.09 17.22 10.04
CA ILE A 353 7.83 17.96 10.03
C ILE A 353 6.71 16.95 9.80
N CYS A 354 5.78 16.92 10.75
CA CYS A 354 4.64 16.04 10.74
C CYS A 354 3.39 16.83 10.33
N LEU A 355 2.79 16.46 9.19
CA LEU A 355 1.66 17.17 8.59
C LEU A 355 0.30 16.65 9.09
N ASP A 356 0.29 15.46 9.73
CA ASP A 356 -0.89 14.85 10.34
C ASP A 356 -0.54 14.34 11.75
N ASP A 357 -1.40 14.60 12.75
CA ASP A 357 -1.13 14.23 14.15
C ASP A 357 -1.13 12.72 14.38
N VAL A 358 -1.79 11.94 13.51
CA VAL A 358 -1.78 10.47 13.58
C VAL A 358 -0.41 9.86 13.27
N ALA A 359 0.48 10.61 12.61
CA ALA A 359 1.86 10.18 12.30
C ALA A 359 2.92 10.94 13.11
N LYS A 360 2.54 11.68 14.15
CA LYS A 360 3.42 12.53 14.94
C LYS A 360 4.53 11.73 15.62
N LYS A 361 5.76 12.24 15.52
CA LYS A 361 6.93 11.76 16.26
C LYS A 361 7.28 12.72 17.39
N ALA A 362 7.95 12.22 18.45
CA ALA A 362 8.25 13.00 19.63
C ALA A 362 9.17 14.20 19.33
N ASN A 363 10.13 14.02 18.43
CA ASN A 363 11.09 15.05 18.00
C ASN A 363 10.68 15.77 16.70
N ALA A 364 9.46 15.56 16.19
CA ALA A 364 8.96 16.21 14.99
C ALA A 364 8.20 17.50 15.33
N GLU A 365 8.40 18.54 14.53
CA GLU A 365 7.51 19.68 14.52
C GLU A 365 6.15 19.25 13.97
N TYR A 366 5.09 19.43 14.74
CA TYR A 366 3.73 19.22 14.26
C TYR A 366 3.24 20.51 13.58
N ARG A 367 2.99 20.42 12.30
CA ARG A 367 2.45 21.50 11.48
C ARG A 367 1.32 20.95 10.62
N PRO A 368 0.10 20.97 11.11
CA PRO A 368 -1.05 20.49 10.33
C PRO A 368 -1.17 21.32 9.05
N PHE A 369 -1.12 20.63 7.90
CA PHE A 369 -1.21 21.28 6.61
C PHE A 369 -2.68 21.51 6.26
N VAL A 370 -3.24 22.60 6.81
CA VAL A 370 -4.64 22.96 6.65
C VAL A 370 -4.82 23.78 5.37
N PHE A 371 -5.87 23.50 4.61
CA PHE A 371 -6.14 24.20 3.36
C PHE A 371 -6.13 25.72 3.49
N ALA A 372 -6.69 26.27 4.58
CA ALA A 372 -6.76 27.71 4.82
C ALA A 372 -5.42 28.40 5.08
N THR A 373 -4.42 27.65 5.61
CA THR A 373 -3.10 28.18 5.98
C THR A 373 -1.98 27.67 5.07
N ARG A 374 -2.30 26.87 4.04
CA ARG A 374 -1.35 26.16 3.18
C ARG A 374 -0.24 27.05 2.60
N GLU A 375 -0.53 28.32 2.29
CA GLU A 375 0.46 29.26 1.75
C GLU A 375 1.51 29.60 2.79
N ALA A 376 1.08 30.03 3.97
CA ALA A 376 1.97 30.38 5.06
C ALA A 376 2.73 29.16 5.58
N ASP A 377 2.07 27.99 5.66
CA ASP A 377 2.70 26.74 6.08
C ASP A 377 3.77 26.30 5.08
N SER A 378 3.50 26.39 3.78
CA SER A 378 4.50 26.06 2.74
C SER A 378 5.74 26.95 2.84
N GLU A 379 5.57 28.27 2.97
CA GLU A 379 6.72 29.19 3.10
C GLU A 379 7.55 28.88 4.36
N ALA A 380 6.90 28.66 5.50
CA ALA A 380 7.59 28.31 6.74
C ALA A 380 8.34 26.97 6.66
N ILE A 381 7.75 25.98 5.99
CA ILE A 381 8.39 24.67 5.73
C ILE A 381 9.61 24.86 4.81
N ILE A 382 9.47 25.57 3.70
CA ILE A 382 10.54 25.82 2.73
C ILE A 382 11.72 26.54 3.39
N ASP A 383 11.46 27.59 4.19
CA ASP A 383 12.50 28.34 4.88
C ASP A 383 13.27 27.44 5.86
N LYS A 384 12.56 26.65 6.67
CA LYS A 384 13.17 25.74 7.64
C LYS A 384 14.02 24.65 6.99
N ILE A 385 13.55 24.07 5.88
CA ILE A 385 14.31 23.06 5.14
C ILE A 385 15.56 23.67 4.50
N THR A 386 15.46 24.90 4.00
CA THR A 386 16.60 25.64 3.45
C THR A 386 17.67 25.89 4.51
N GLU A 387 17.29 26.22 5.74
CA GLU A 387 18.22 26.35 6.87
C GLU A 387 18.89 25.02 7.23
N SER A 388 18.15 23.89 7.19
CA SER A 388 18.70 22.56 7.44
C SER A 388 19.78 22.17 6.43
N TYR A 389 19.60 22.49 5.15
CA TYR A 389 20.60 22.27 4.11
C TYR A 389 21.93 22.96 4.44
N VAL A 390 21.90 24.20 4.91
CA VAL A 390 23.13 24.95 5.27
C VAL A 390 23.88 24.23 6.39
N GLN A 391 23.17 23.63 7.35
CA GLN A 391 23.77 22.88 8.46
C GLN A 391 24.39 21.55 8.00
N ARG A 392 23.73 20.85 7.05
CA ARG A 392 24.19 19.57 6.53
C ARG A 392 25.40 19.68 5.61
N ARG A 393 25.59 20.79 4.94
CA ARG A 393 26.56 20.96 3.87
C ARG A 393 27.98 20.52 4.28
N GLY A 394 28.55 19.55 3.57
CA GLY A 394 29.88 19.01 3.79
C GLY A 394 29.97 17.70 4.59
N ASN A 395 28.88 17.17 5.11
CA ASN A 395 28.84 15.97 5.97
C ASN A 395 28.25 14.73 5.27
N VAL A 396 28.33 14.63 3.95
CA VAL A 396 27.70 13.55 3.19
C VAL A 396 28.71 12.53 2.70
N PRO A 397 28.51 11.23 2.93
CA PRO A 397 29.33 10.18 2.36
C PRO A 397 29.00 9.96 0.87
N LEU A 398 29.37 10.89 0.01
CA LEU A 398 29.03 10.94 -1.43
C LEU A 398 29.38 9.68 -2.22
N ASN A 399 30.40 8.94 -1.78
CA ASN A 399 30.87 7.73 -2.42
C ASN A 399 29.94 6.51 -2.25
N LEU A 400 28.91 6.62 -1.38
CA LEU A 400 27.97 5.54 -1.15
C LEU A 400 26.74 5.57 -2.09
N MET A 401 26.51 6.66 -2.82
CA MET A 401 25.29 6.85 -3.60
C MET A 401 25.42 6.72 -5.11
N PRO A 402 26.57 6.94 -5.76
CA PRO A 402 26.63 6.90 -7.21
C PRO A 402 26.34 5.50 -7.77
N ASN A 403 25.48 5.44 -8.78
CA ASN A 403 25.08 4.23 -9.51
C ASN A 403 24.19 3.23 -8.73
N HIS A 404 23.53 3.65 -7.66
CA HIS A 404 22.56 2.82 -6.96
C HIS A 404 21.14 3.01 -7.55
N GLY A 405 20.52 1.91 -7.96
CA GLY A 405 19.15 1.89 -8.46
C GLY A 405 19.00 1.49 -9.93
N ASN A 406 17.77 1.55 -10.38
CA ASN A 406 17.38 1.23 -11.75
C ASN A 406 16.80 2.49 -12.42
N PRO A 407 17.47 3.07 -13.44
CA PRO A 407 16.99 4.30 -14.08
C PRO A 407 15.83 4.06 -15.07
N ASN A 408 15.55 2.81 -15.44
CA ASN A 408 14.58 2.43 -16.48
C ASN A 408 13.44 1.56 -15.93
N THR A 409 13.09 1.73 -14.66
CA THR A 409 11.91 1.06 -14.09
C THR A 409 10.65 1.60 -14.75
N ILE A 410 9.79 0.71 -15.24
CA ILE A 410 8.50 1.09 -15.82
C ILE A 410 7.49 1.24 -14.69
N THR A 411 6.88 2.41 -14.61
CA THR A 411 5.87 2.78 -13.60
C THR A 411 4.64 3.39 -14.27
N GLY A 412 3.65 3.80 -13.45
CA GLY A 412 2.44 4.50 -13.93
C GLY A 412 1.37 3.58 -14.49
N VAL A 413 1.42 2.29 -14.15
CA VAL A 413 0.38 1.34 -14.56
C VAL A 413 -0.88 1.56 -13.71
N SER A 414 -2.00 1.70 -14.38
CA SER A 414 -3.35 1.76 -13.81
C SER A 414 -4.31 1.04 -14.76
N GLU A 415 -5.55 0.84 -14.34
CA GLU A 415 -6.61 0.31 -15.20
C GLU A 415 -6.78 1.17 -16.46
N VAL A 416 -6.71 2.49 -16.32
CA VAL A 416 -6.85 3.44 -17.43
C VAL A 416 -5.64 3.39 -18.36
N SER A 417 -4.42 3.51 -17.80
CA SER A 417 -3.19 3.55 -18.60
C SER A 417 -2.91 2.22 -19.28
N LEU A 418 -3.20 1.09 -18.62
CA LEU A 418 -3.03 -0.25 -19.19
C LEU A 418 -4.05 -0.52 -20.30
N LYS A 419 -5.32 -0.15 -20.08
CA LYS A 419 -6.34 -0.26 -21.12
C LYS A 419 -5.97 0.57 -22.36
N LYS A 420 -5.50 1.81 -22.16
CA LYS A 420 -4.99 2.68 -23.24
C LYS A 420 -3.82 2.01 -23.98
N PHE A 421 -2.85 1.45 -23.26
CA PHE A 421 -1.71 0.72 -23.84
C PHE A 421 -2.15 -0.48 -24.68
N LEU A 422 -3.19 -1.21 -24.26
CA LEU A 422 -3.77 -2.34 -24.96
C LEU A 422 -4.71 -1.97 -26.14
N GLY A 423 -4.78 -0.69 -26.51
CA GLY A 423 -5.63 -0.24 -27.63
C GLY A 423 -7.07 0.09 -27.25
N GLY A 424 -7.31 0.44 -25.98
CA GLY A 424 -8.59 0.92 -25.47
C GLY A 424 -9.54 -0.15 -24.92
N ASN A 425 -9.14 -1.43 -24.89
CA ASN A 425 -9.95 -2.52 -24.36
C ASN A 425 -9.09 -3.67 -23.82
N TRP A 426 -9.71 -4.61 -23.08
CA TRP A 426 -9.03 -5.75 -22.46
C TRP A 426 -8.84 -6.96 -23.37
N LYS A 427 -9.39 -6.94 -24.59
CA LYS A 427 -9.36 -8.12 -25.47
C LYS A 427 -7.96 -8.68 -25.71
N PRO A 428 -6.89 -7.88 -25.95
CA PRO A 428 -5.55 -8.44 -26.13
C PRO A 428 -5.05 -9.23 -24.92
N LEU A 429 -5.30 -8.75 -23.71
CA LEU A 429 -4.90 -9.46 -22.48
C LEU A 429 -5.75 -10.72 -22.27
N ILE A 430 -7.04 -10.64 -22.52
CA ILE A 430 -7.95 -11.79 -22.44
C ILE A 430 -7.54 -12.89 -23.43
N ASP A 431 -7.23 -12.53 -24.66
CA ASP A 431 -6.78 -13.50 -25.68
C ASP A 431 -5.51 -14.23 -25.24
N LEU A 432 -4.54 -13.52 -24.61
CA LEU A 432 -3.32 -14.12 -24.07
C LEU A 432 -3.59 -15.05 -22.88
N ILE A 433 -4.56 -14.71 -22.03
CA ILE A 433 -4.98 -15.56 -20.91
C ILE A 433 -5.71 -16.79 -21.45
N VAL A 434 -6.64 -16.63 -22.36
CA VAL A 434 -7.43 -17.75 -22.94
C VAL A 434 -6.54 -18.72 -23.71
N SER A 435 -5.59 -18.22 -24.53
CA SER A 435 -4.62 -19.05 -25.23
C SER A 435 -3.64 -19.81 -24.33
N GLY A 436 -3.49 -19.36 -23.08
CA GLY A 436 -2.51 -19.89 -22.13
C GLY A 436 -1.08 -19.42 -22.42
N ASP A 437 -0.92 -18.33 -23.15
CA ASP A 437 0.37 -17.65 -23.31
C ASP A 437 0.71 -16.85 -22.04
N ILE A 438 -0.31 -16.37 -21.33
CA ILE A 438 -0.26 -16.00 -19.93
C ILE A 438 -1.12 -17.01 -19.18
N LYS A 439 -0.52 -17.82 -18.30
CA LYS A 439 -1.27 -18.84 -17.54
C LYS A 439 -2.30 -18.24 -16.59
N GLY A 440 -1.97 -17.11 -16.01
CA GLY A 440 -2.83 -16.38 -15.06
C GLY A 440 -2.18 -15.11 -14.56
N VAL A 441 -2.84 -14.48 -13.61
CA VAL A 441 -2.42 -13.23 -13.01
C VAL A 441 -2.17 -13.43 -11.52
N ALA A 442 -1.07 -12.90 -10.99
CA ALA A 442 -0.81 -12.86 -9.56
C ALA A 442 -0.69 -11.40 -9.09
N GLY A 443 -1.53 -11.01 -8.13
CA GLY A 443 -1.35 -9.77 -7.40
C GLY A 443 -0.34 -10.00 -6.26
N VAL A 444 0.88 -9.47 -6.36
CA VAL A 444 1.88 -9.50 -5.28
C VAL A 444 1.92 -8.13 -4.64
N VAL A 445 1.33 -8.01 -3.46
CA VAL A 445 0.95 -6.72 -2.89
C VAL A 445 1.30 -6.60 -1.40
N GLY A 446 1.14 -5.40 -0.86
CA GLY A 446 1.24 -5.11 0.56
C GLY A 446 2.62 -4.69 1.03
N CYS A 447 2.89 -4.98 2.29
CA CYS A 447 4.08 -4.52 3.01
C CYS A 447 5.34 -5.35 2.70
N SER A 448 6.39 -5.06 3.45
CA SER A 448 7.56 -5.92 3.64
C SER A 448 7.96 -5.93 5.12
N ASN A 449 8.52 -7.04 5.60
CA ASN A 449 9.01 -7.18 6.97
C ASN A 449 10.39 -7.83 7.01
N LEU A 450 11.02 -7.83 8.18
CA LEU A 450 12.39 -8.29 8.37
C LEU A 450 12.49 -9.76 8.85
N THR A 451 11.36 -10.44 9.09
CA THR A 451 11.35 -11.76 9.76
C THR A 451 11.61 -12.93 8.82
N PHE A 452 11.50 -12.73 7.50
CA PHE A 452 11.75 -13.76 6.46
C PHE A 452 13.16 -13.66 5.86
N GLY A 453 14.20 -13.70 6.69
CA GLY A 453 15.57 -13.57 6.20
C GLY A 453 15.96 -12.17 5.75
N GLY A 454 15.06 -11.20 5.87
CA GLY A 454 15.25 -9.79 5.55
C GLY A 454 14.10 -9.16 4.76
N HIS A 455 14.21 -7.87 4.55
CA HIS A 455 13.24 -7.06 3.83
C HIS A 455 13.15 -7.52 2.35
N ASP A 456 11.94 -7.76 1.85
CA ASP A 456 11.61 -8.18 0.48
C ASP A 456 12.11 -9.57 0.04
N VAL A 457 12.76 -10.36 0.89
CA VAL A 457 13.39 -11.63 0.48
C VAL A 457 12.36 -12.59 -0.09
N LEU A 458 11.31 -12.91 0.67
CA LEU A 458 10.25 -13.82 0.21
C LEU A 458 9.46 -13.24 -0.96
N THR A 459 9.20 -11.93 -0.93
CA THR A 459 8.48 -11.22 -2.01
C THR A 459 9.21 -11.36 -3.35
N VAL A 460 10.52 -11.15 -3.36
CA VAL A 460 11.35 -11.26 -4.58
C VAL A 460 11.46 -12.71 -5.04
N GLU A 461 11.66 -13.65 -4.12
CA GLU A 461 11.76 -15.08 -4.42
C GLU A 461 10.46 -15.57 -5.08
N LEU A 462 9.33 -15.38 -4.43
CA LEU A 462 8.01 -15.76 -4.94
C LEU A 462 7.74 -15.14 -6.32
N THR A 463 8.02 -13.85 -6.48
CA THR A 463 7.76 -13.16 -7.76
C THR A 463 8.59 -13.76 -8.88
N LYS A 464 9.89 -14.06 -8.65
CA LYS A 464 10.74 -14.73 -9.64
C LYS A 464 10.20 -16.10 -10.01
N GLU A 465 9.70 -16.86 -9.05
CA GLU A 465 9.13 -18.18 -9.30
C GLU A 465 7.80 -18.10 -10.08
N LEU A 466 6.95 -17.10 -9.80
CA LEU A 466 5.70 -16.89 -10.56
C LEU A 466 5.97 -16.52 -12.02
N ILE A 467 6.85 -15.55 -12.30
CA ILE A 467 7.13 -15.15 -13.69
C ILE A 467 7.80 -16.25 -14.50
N LYS A 468 8.64 -17.11 -13.91
CA LYS A 468 9.20 -18.31 -14.56
C LYS A 468 8.13 -19.30 -15.01
N ARG A 469 6.96 -19.29 -14.38
CA ARG A 469 5.81 -20.15 -14.69
C ARG A 469 4.83 -19.53 -15.70
N ASP A 470 5.22 -18.48 -16.42
CA ASP A 470 4.38 -17.71 -17.35
C ASP A 470 3.14 -17.09 -16.68
N ILE A 471 3.26 -16.69 -15.41
CA ILE A 471 2.26 -15.93 -14.64
C ILE A 471 2.70 -14.48 -14.59
N ILE A 472 1.88 -13.57 -15.12
CA ILE A 472 2.17 -12.14 -15.05
C ILE A 472 1.88 -11.62 -13.63
N VAL A 473 2.75 -10.75 -13.12
CA VAL A 473 2.60 -10.18 -11.78
C VAL A 473 2.17 -8.73 -11.85
N LEU A 474 1.11 -8.38 -11.12
CA LEU A 474 0.71 -7.00 -10.84
C LEU A 474 1.08 -6.68 -9.40
N SER A 475 1.78 -5.58 -9.16
CA SER A 475 2.28 -5.29 -7.83
C SER A 475 1.91 -3.90 -7.34
N ALA A 476 1.63 -3.81 -6.03
CA ALA A 476 1.29 -2.58 -5.32
C ALA A 476 1.83 -2.58 -3.89
N GLY A 477 2.12 -1.41 -3.34
CA GLY A 477 2.62 -1.24 -1.97
C GLY A 477 4.13 -1.38 -1.85
N CYS A 478 4.63 -1.64 -0.64
CA CYS A 478 6.06 -1.87 -0.40
C CYS A 478 6.61 -3.05 -1.20
N SER A 479 5.80 -4.07 -1.47
CA SER A 479 6.16 -5.16 -2.39
C SER A 479 6.57 -4.61 -3.76
N SER A 480 5.82 -3.65 -4.31
CA SER A 480 6.15 -2.97 -5.56
C SER A 480 7.50 -2.25 -5.47
N GLY A 481 7.73 -1.48 -4.40
CA GLY A 481 9.00 -0.77 -4.18
C GLY A 481 10.21 -1.71 -4.06
N GLY A 482 10.05 -2.87 -3.40
CA GLY A 482 11.09 -3.89 -3.33
C GLY A 482 11.40 -4.50 -4.69
N LEU A 483 10.35 -4.84 -5.47
CA LEU A 483 10.51 -5.45 -6.79
C LEU A 483 11.12 -4.49 -7.82
N GLU A 484 10.78 -3.19 -7.78
CA GLU A 484 11.40 -2.20 -8.65
C GLU A 484 12.88 -1.97 -8.32
N ASN A 485 13.24 -1.91 -7.02
CA ASN A 485 14.63 -1.81 -6.58
C ASN A 485 15.47 -3.01 -7.00
N CYS A 486 14.88 -4.20 -7.06
CA CYS A 486 15.53 -5.42 -7.55
C CYS A 486 15.59 -5.51 -9.09
N GLY A 487 15.07 -4.52 -9.82
CA GLY A 487 15.07 -4.48 -11.28
C GLY A 487 14.03 -5.39 -11.95
N LEU A 488 13.07 -5.95 -11.20
CA LEU A 488 12.04 -6.84 -11.77
C LEU A 488 10.96 -6.10 -12.57
N MET A 489 10.94 -4.77 -12.47
CA MET A 489 10.04 -3.89 -13.21
C MET A 489 10.73 -3.13 -14.36
N THR A 490 11.88 -3.63 -14.80
CA THR A 490 12.54 -3.17 -16.02
C THR A 490 12.23 -4.11 -17.20
N PRO A 491 12.26 -3.64 -18.45
CA PRO A 491 12.05 -4.52 -19.63
C PRO A 491 13.03 -5.70 -19.68
N GLU A 492 14.25 -5.53 -19.18
CA GLU A 492 15.29 -6.56 -19.11
C GLU A 492 14.91 -7.73 -18.21
N ALA A 493 14.04 -7.51 -17.23
CA ALA A 493 13.54 -8.57 -16.35
C ALA A 493 12.74 -9.64 -17.10
N ALA A 494 12.31 -9.38 -18.34
CA ALA A 494 11.72 -10.38 -19.22
C ALA A 494 12.62 -11.61 -19.41
N GLU A 495 13.95 -11.47 -19.26
CA GLU A 495 14.89 -12.60 -19.35
C GLU A 495 14.68 -13.65 -18.24
N LEU A 496 14.07 -13.27 -17.13
CA LEU A 496 13.77 -14.15 -15.99
C LEU A 496 12.43 -14.89 -16.12
N ALA A 497 11.58 -14.43 -17.05
CA ALA A 497 10.25 -15.00 -17.25
C ALA A 497 10.31 -16.35 -18.00
N GLY A 498 9.23 -17.11 -17.87
CA GLY A 498 9.00 -18.31 -18.68
C GLY A 498 8.94 -18.01 -20.18
N PRO A 499 9.05 -19.01 -21.04
CA PRO A 499 9.26 -18.78 -22.47
C PRO A 499 8.14 -17.99 -23.15
N LYS A 500 6.89 -18.19 -22.73
CA LYS A 500 5.73 -17.52 -23.31
C LYS A 500 5.63 -16.07 -22.83
N LEU A 501 5.67 -15.86 -21.51
CA LEU A 501 5.63 -14.51 -20.91
C LEU A 501 6.82 -13.67 -21.37
N LYS A 502 8.02 -14.26 -21.47
CA LYS A 502 9.21 -13.62 -22.03
C LYS A 502 8.99 -13.10 -23.44
N ALA A 503 8.40 -13.94 -24.32
CA ALA A 503 8.12 -13.53 -25.69
C ALA A 503 7.14 -12.35 -25.76
N ILE A 504 6.09 -12.37 -24.95
CA ILE A 504 5.11 -11.28 -24.84
C ILE A 504 5.78 -10.00 -24.34
N CYS A 505 6.52 -10.07 -23.23
CA CYS A 505 7.19 -8.91 -22.64
C CYS A 505 8.16 -8.25 -23.63
N LYS A 506 8.95 -9.05 -24.35
CA LYS A 506 9.86 -8.54 -25.39
C LYS A 506 9.13 -7.92 -26.58
N ALA A 507 8.04 -8.52 -27.04
CA ALA A 507 7.25 -7.99 -28.14
C ALA A 507 6.59 -6.65 -27.82
N LEU A 508 6.15 -6.48 -26.56
CA LEU A 508 5.45 -5.28 -26.08
C LEU A 508 6.39 -4.25 -25.43
N GLY A 509 7.65 -4.61 -25.17
CA GLY A 509 8.61 -3.71 -24.46
C GLY A 509 8.24 -3.47 -22.99
N ILE A 510 7.56 -4.43 -22.34
CA ILE A 510 7.10 -4.32 -20.95
C ILE A 510 7.83 -5.30 -20.02
N PRO A 511 7.94 -5.01 -18.71
CA PRO A 511 8.42 -5.98 -17.73
C PRO A 511 7.36 -7.07 -17.43
N PRO A 512 7.78 -8.24 -16.89
CA PRO A 512 6.86 -9.28 -16.43
C PRO A 512 6.16 -8.96 -15.10
N VAL A 513 6.59 -7.89 -14.43
CA VAL A 513 6.01 -7.36 -13.19
C VAL A 513 5.58 -5.91 -13.44
N LEU A 514 4.28 -5.64 -13.34
CA LEU A 514 3.70 -4.32 -13.61
C LEU A 514 3.53 -3.51 -12.32
N ASN A 515 4.04 -2.28 -12.31
CA ASN A 515 4.06 -1.38 -11.16
C ASN A 515 2.78 -0.53 -11.11
N PHE A 516 1.86 -0.89 -10.20
CA PHE A 516 0.66 -0.12 -9.91
C PHE A 516 0.87 0.93 -8.79
N GLY A 517 2.02 0.89 -8.11
CA GLY A 517 2.41 1.92 -7.13
C GLY A 517 2.03 1.60 -5.69
N PRO A 518 1.33 2.50 -4.97
CA PRO A 518 1.11 2.41 -3.53
C PRO A 518 0.15 1.28 -3.12
N CYS A 519 0.04 0.99 -1.80
CA CYS A 519 -0.95 0.05 -1.26
C CYS A 519 -2.38 0.40 -1.68
N LEU A 520 -2.72 1.68 -1.77
CA LEU A 520 -4.02 2.13 -2.27
C LEU A 520 -4.35 1.53 -3.64
N ALA A 521 -3.36 1.29 -4.50
CA ALA A 521 -3.56 0.74 -5.83
C ALA A 521 -3.97 -0.75 -5.87
N ILE A 522 -4.07 -1.42 -4.70
CA ILE A 522 -4.78 -2.71 -4.59
C ILE A 522 -6.23 -2.54 -5.09
N GLY A 523 -6.86 -1.39 -4.84
CA GLY A 523 -8.16 -1.05 -5.43
C GLY A 523 -8.16 -0.96 -6.96
N ARG A 524 -7.06 -0.51 -7.57
CA ARG A 524 -6.91 -0.53 -9.04
C ARG A 524 -6.77 -1.95 -9.59
N LEU A 525 -6.06 -2.82 -8.86
CA LEU A 525 -5.97 -4.25 -9.22
C LEU A 525 -7.36 -4.90 -9.19
N GLU A 526 -8.21 -4.52 -8.24
CA GLU A 526 -9.59 -4.98 -8.16
C GLU A 526 -10.40 -4.52 -9.37
N ILE A 527 -10.27 -3.24 -9.81
CA ILE A 527 -10.95 -2.75 -11.03
C ILE A 527 -10.50 -3.57 -12.26
N VAL A 528 -9.19 -3.80 -12.43
CA VAL A 528 -8.68 -4.64 -13.53
C VAL A 528 -9.27 -6.05 -13.49
N ALA A 529 -9.27 -6.68 -12.31
CA ALA A 529 -9.80 -8.03 -12.13
C ALA A 529 -11.30 -8.10 -12.44
N THR A 530 -12.06 -7.10 -11.99
CA THR A 530 -13.51 -6.99 -12.21
C THR A 530 -13.84 -6.81 -13.70
N GLU A 531 -13.17 -5.88 -14.39
CA GLU A 531 -13.40 -5.64 -15.82
C GLU A 531 -13.00 -6.87 -16.68
N LEU A 532 -11.95 -7.60 -16.29
CA LEU A 532 -11.59 -8.86 -16.94
C LEU A 532 -12.62 -9.96 -16.69
N ALA A 533 -13.15 -10.07 -15.47
CA ALA A 533 -14.18 -11.03 -15.11
C ALA A 533 -15.50 -10.74 -15.84
N GLU A 534 -15.88 -9.47 -15.93
CA GLU A 534 -17.05 -9.02 -16.68
C GLU A 534 -16.93 -9.36 -18.17
N ALA A 535 -15.77 -9.08 -18.77
CA ALA A 535 -15.52 -9.39 -20.19
C ALA A 535 -15.51 -10.90 -20.49
N LEU A 536 -15.17 -11.74 -19.52
CA LEU A 536 -15.27 -13.20 -19.61
C LEU A 536 -16.64 -13.74 -19.20
N GLY A 537 -17.53 -12.91 -18.64
CA GLY A 537 -18.85 -13.31 -18.16
C GLY A 537 -18.81 -14.24 -16.95
N VAL A 538 -17.84 -14.09 -16.05
CA VAL A 538 -17.62 -14.95 -14.88
C VAL A 538 -17.48 -14.12 -13.60
N ASP A 539 -17.63 -14.78 -12.44
CA ASP A 539 -17.35 -14.14 -11.16
C ASP A 539 -15.85 -14.17 -10.82
N LEU A 540 -15.39 -13.24 -9.97
CA LEU A 540 -13.99 -13.11 -9.56
C LEU A 540 -13.36 -14.41 -9.03
N PRO A 541 -14.02 -15.23 -8.18
CA PRO A 541 -13.46 -16.50 -7.72
C PRO A 541 -13.15 -17.50 -8.87
N GLN A 542 -13.77 -17.34 -10.02
CA GLN A 542 -13.56 -18.21 -11.17
C GLN A 542 -12.36 -17.81 -12.03
N MET A 543 -11.89 -16.57 -11.90
CA MET A 543 -10.76 -16.05 -12.66
C MET A 543 -9.45 -16.79 -12.33
N PRO A 544 -8.56 -17.04 -13.31
CA PRO A 544 -7.21 -17.57 -13.07
C PRO A 544 -6.33 -16.50 -12.42
N LEU A 545 -6.76 -16.04 -11.25
CA LEU A 545 -6.18 -14.95 -10.47
C LEU A 545 -5.94 -15.40 -9.03
N VAL A 546 -4.80 -15.02 -8.47
CA VAL A 546 -4.40 -15.24 -7.09
C VAL A 546 -3.81 -13.96 -6.50
N LEU A 547 -3.90 -13.81 -5.17
CA LEU A 547 -3.28 -12.73 -4.43
C LEU A 547 -2.18 -13.26 -3.52
N SER A 548 -1.18 -12.44 -3.26
CA SER A 548 -0.14 -12.73 -2.29
C SER A 548 0.29 -11.45 -1.59
N ALA A 549 0.36 -11.50 -0.25
CA ALA A 549 1.03 -10.54 0.61
C ALA A 549 2.15 -11.27 1.37
N PRO A 550 3.29 -11.57 0.70
CA PRO A 550 4.28 -12.52 1.21
C PRO A 550 4.84 -12.11 2.57
N GLN A 551 5.09 -10.82 2.75
CA GLN A 551 5.69 -10.23 3.94
C GLN A 551 4.79 -9.14 4.53
N TRP A 552 3.53 -9.47 4.79
CA TRP A 552 2.59 -8.55 5.43
C TRP A 552 3.15 -8.05 6.78
N LEU A 553 2.80 -6.84 7.19
CA LEU A 553 3.37 -6.19 8.37
C LEU A 553 2.31 -5.50 9.24
N GLU A 554 1.47 -4.68 8.65
CA GLU A 554 0.61 -3.75 9.36
C GLU A 554 -0.85 -4.21 9.39
N GLU A 555 -1.64 -3.59 10.27
CA GLU A 555 -3.07 -3.85 10.40
C GLU A 555 -3.83 -3.55 9.11
N GLN A 556 -3.36 -2.58 8.31
CA GLN A 556 -3.93 -2.29 7.00
C GLN A 556 -3.84 -3.49 6.06
N ALA A 557 -2.72 -4.24 6.06
CA ALA A 557 -2.58 -5.43 5.24
C ALA A 557 -3.61 -6.52 5.62
N LEU A 558 -4.03 -6.58 6.89
CA LEU A 558 -5.08 -7.49 7.33
C LEU A 558 -6.47 -7.04 6.85
N ALA A 559 -6.72 -5.73 6.82
CA ALA A 559 -7.95 -5.17 6.26
C ALA A 559 -8.03 -5.36 4.73
N ASP A 560 -6.91 -5.18 4.02
CA ASP A 560 -6.79 -5.49 2.58
C ASP A 560 -7.02 -6.98 2.32
N GLY A 561 -6.43 -7.85 3.15
CA GLY A 561 -6.63 -9.30 3.08
C GLY A 561 -8.09 -9.70 3.29
N ALA A 562 -8.77 -9.07 4.24
CA ALA A 562 -10.20 -9.26 4.46
C ALA A 562 -11.04 -8.85 3.24
N TYR A 563 -10.64 -7.78 2.52
CA TYR A 563 -11.27 -7.41 1.26
C TYR A 563 -11.03 -8.47 0.17
N GLY A 564 -9.78 -8.91 -0.01
CA GLY A 564 -9.46 -9.97 -0.97
C GLY A 564 -10.27 -11.26 -0.74
N LEU A 565 -10.46 -11.64 0.53
CA LEU A 565 -11.32 -12.77 0.91
C LEU A 565 -12.80 -12.50 0.64
N ALA A 566 -13.30 -11.28 0.86
CA ALA A 566 -14.67 -10.90 0.54
C ALA A 566 -14.94 -10.92 -0.99
N LEU A 567 -13.93 -10.56 -1.80
CA LEU A 567 -13.95 -10.69 -3.26
C LEU A 567 -13.90 -12.15 -3.73
N GLY A 568 -13.59 -13.09 -2.84
CA GLY A 568 -13.50 -14.51 -3.15
C GLY A 568 -12.18 -14.93 -3.78
N LEU A 569 -11.10 -14.21 -3.51
CA LEU A 569 -9.79 -14.47 -4.08
C LEU A 569 -8.91 -15.29 -3.12
N PRO A 570 -8.15 -16.28 -3.63
CA PRO A 570 -7.11 -16.95 -2.85
C PRO A 570 -6.01 -15.96 -2.47
N LEU A 571 -5.63 -15.94 -1.19
CA LEU A 571 -4.63 -15.04 -0.62
C LEU A 571 -3.49 -15.82 0.02
N HIS A 572 -2.30 -15.72 -0.55
CA HIS A 572 -1.08 -16.27 0.04
C HIS A 572 -0.46 -15.29 1.04
N LEU A 573 -0.04 -15.82 2.20
CA LEU A 573 0.74 -15.14 3.23
C LEU A 573 1.95 -16.01 3.57
N GLY A 574 3.12 -15.40 3.75
CA GLY A 574 4.32 -16.12 4.21
C GLY A 574 4.21 -16.54 5.68
N GLU A 575 3.45 -15.79 6.47
CA GLU A 575 3.25 -16.01 7.91
C GLU A 575 1.78 -15.82 8.29
N PRO A 576 1.25 -16.67 9.19
CA PRO A 576 -0.14 -16.54 9.63
C PRO A 576 -0.34 -15.26 10.47
N PRO A 577 -1.51 -14.60 10.39
CA PRO A 577 -1.78 -13.37 11.13
C PRO A 577 -2.17 -13.62 12.59
N PHE A 578 -1.27 -14.25 13.39
CA PHE A 578 -1.44 -14.54 14.83
C PHE A 578 -2.76 -15.27 15.19
N ILE A 579 -3.16 -16.26 14.39
CA ILE A 579 -4.42 -16.98 14.54
C ILE A 579 -4.25 -18.46 14.92
N THR A 580 -3.01 -18.97 14.86
CA THR A 580 -2.73 -20.43 14.97
C THR A 580 -3.08 -21.04 16.32
N GLY A 581 -3.34 -20.24 17.34
CA GLY A 581 -3.82 -20.72 18.64
C GLY A 581 -5.31 -21.07 18.67
N SER A 582 -6.05 -20.89 17.56
CA SER A 582 -7.43 -21.32 17.37
C SER A 582 -7.56 -22.16 16.10
N SER A 583 -7.84 -23.44 16.25
CA SER A 583 -8.11 -24.34 15.13
C SER A 583 -9.39 -23.91 14.36
N LEU A 584 -10.39 -23.41 15.08
CA LEU A 584 -11.63 -22.91 14.48
C LEU A 584 -11.37 -21.70 13.56
N VAL A 585 -10.70 -20.65 14.08
CA VAL A 585 -10.40 -19.44 13.30
C VAL A 585 -9.49 -19.75 12.12
N THR A 586 -8.45 -20.57 12.34
CA THR A 586 -7.55 -21.02 11.27
C THR A 586 -8.30 -21.81 10.21
N GLY A 587 -9.11 -22.79 10.60
CA GLY A 587 -9.91 -23.62 9.67
C GLY A 587 -10.90 -22.78 8.84
N ILE A 588 -11.60 -21.83 9.47
CA ILE A 588 -12.50 -20.93 8.73
C ILE A 588 -11.73 -20.15 7.65
N LEU A 589 -10.57 -19.56 7.96
CA LEU A 589 -9.83 -18.74 7.01
C LEU A 589 -9.13 -19.56 5.92
N THR A 590 -8.62 -20.76 6.25
CA THR A 590 -7.86 -21.58 5.29
C THR A 590 -8.71 -22.57 4.49
N GLU A 591 -9.91 -22.93 4.98
CA GLU A 591 -10.76 -23.97 4.38
C GLU A 591 -12.19 -23.49 4.13
N ASP A 592 -12.94 -23.12 5.17
CA ASP A 592 -14.38 -22.85 5.08
C ASP A 592 -14.71 -21.60 4.27
N MET A 593 -13.83 -20.60 4.28
CA MET A 593 -13.98 -19.34 3.53
C MET A 593 -14.19 -19.60 2.03
N LYS A 594 -13.63 -20.68 1.50
CA LYS A 594 -13.82 -21.09 0.10
C LYS A 594 -15.29 -21.36 -0.22
N SER A 595 -16.05 -21.91 0.72
CA SER A 595 -17.50 -22.16 0.55
C SER A 595 -18.32 -20.89 0.76
N LEU A 596 -17.84 -19.96 1.60
CA LEU A 596 -18.55 -18.71 1.92
C LEU A 596 -18.40 -17.68 0.80
N THR A 597 -17.17 -17.32 0.43
CA THR A 597 -16.91 -16.25 -0.53
C THR A 597 -16.25 -16.74 -1.82
N GLY A 598 -15.62 -17.91 -1.82
CA GLY A 598 -14.73 -18.42 -2.87
C GLY A 598 -13.24 -18.19 -2.56
N GLY A 599 -12.93 -17.36 -1.57
CA GLY A 599 -11.57 -17.05 -1.14
C GLY A 599 -11.03 -18.05 -0.12
N GLN A 600 -9.71 -18.07 0.06
CA GLN A 600 -9.06 -18.84 1.13
C GLN A 600 -7.69 -18.26 1.44
N VAL A 601 -7.22 -18.40 2.67
CA VAL A 601 -5.85 -18.08 3.06
C VAL A 601 -4.95 -19.29 2.81
N ILE A 602 -3.80 -19.04 2.17
CA ILE A 602 -2.74 -20.04 1.92
C ILE A 602 -1.51 -19.57 2.69
N ILE A 603 -0.97 -20.41 3.56
CA ILE A 603 0.22 -20.04 4.34
C ILE A 603 1.40 -20.88 3.85
N ASP A 604 2.46 -20.21 3.41
CA ASP A 604 3.72 -20.87 3.06
C ASP A 604 4.89 -19.87 3.14
N PRO A 605 5.91 -20.14 3.95
CA PRO A 605 7.09 -19.28 4.07
C PRO A 605 8.13 -19.50 2.96
N ASP A 606 7.96 -20.50 2.10
CA ASP A 606 8.89 -20.83 1.00
C ASP A 606 8.31 -20.30 -0.33
N GLY A 607 9.07 -19.45 -1.01
CA GLY A 607 8.62 -18.80 -2.23
C GLY A 607 8.37 -19.75 -3.41
N ALA A 608 9.15 -20.82 -3.54
CA ALA A 608 8.99 -21.79 -4.60
C ALA A 608 7.76 -22.70 -4.35
N LEU A 609 7.59 -23.19 -3.11
CA LEU A 609 6.42 -23.98 -2.73
C LEU A 609 5.12 -23.14 -2.78
N ALA A 610 5.18 -21.89 -2.39
CA ALA A 610 4.06 -20.97 -2.53
C ALA A 610 3.68 -20.78 -4.00
N ALA A 611 4.66 -20.57 -4.89
CA ALA A 611 4.42 -20.45 -6.32
C ALA A 611 3.78 -21.73 -6.92
N ASP A 612 4.20 -22.93 -6.50
CA ASP A 612 3.61 -24.19 -6.92
C ASP A 612 2.12 -24.29 -6.52
N LYS A 613 1.79 -23.92 -5.28
CA LYS A 613 0.41 -23.89 -4.78
C LYS A 613 -0.45 -22.89 -5.56
N LEU A 614 0.08 -21.71 -5.82
CA LEU A 614 -0.63 -20.65 -6.53
C LEU A 614 -0.84 -21.01 -8.02
N GLU A 615 0.19 -21.56 -8.68
CA GLU A 615 0.05 -22.08 -10.06
C GLU A 615 -0.99 -23.18 -10.13
N LYS A 616 -1.00 -24.14 -9.20
CA LYS A 616 -2.02 -25.19 -9.14
C LYS A 616 -3.43 -24.62 -9.10
N ILE A 617 -3.68 -23.62 -8.25
CA ILE A 617 -5.00 -22.96 -8.15
C ILE A 617 -5.36 -22.27 -9.49
N ILE A 618 -4.43 -21.57 -10.08
CA ILE A 618 -4.62 -20.95 -11.41
C ILE A 618 -5.02 -22.00 -12.44
N MET A 619 -4.31 -23.12 -12.49
CA MET A 619 -4.58 -24.19 -13.46
C MET A 619 -5.92 -24.90 -13.20
N GLU A 620 -6.32 -25.09 -11.94
CA GLU A 620 -7.66 -25.61 -11.58
C GLU A 620 -8.78 -24.68 -12.09
N LYS A 621 -8.61 -23.36 -11.90
CA LYS A 621 -9.56 -22.35 -12.38
C LYS A 621 -9.61 -22.30 -13.92
N ARG A 622 -8.47 -22.40 -14.60
CA ARG A 622 -8.41 -22.51 -16.07
C ARG A 622 -9.17 -23.74 -16.57
N ALA A 623 -8.93 -24.90 -15.95
CA ALA A 623 -9.61 -26.14 -16.31
C ALA A 623 -11.15 -26.02 -16.12
N ALA A 624 -11.59 -25.36 -15.06
CA ALA A 624 -13.01 -25.10 -14.83
C ALA A 624 -13.64 -24.19 -15.90
N LEU A 625 -12.89 -23.20 -16.37
CA LEU A 625 -13.29 -22.30 -17.47
C LEU A 625 -13.12 -22.92 -18.87
N LYS A 626 -12.46 -24.06 -18.97
CA LYS A 626 -12.11 -24.75 -20.24
C LYS A 626 -11.22 -23.89 -21.18
N ILE A 627 -10.26 -23.19 -20.59
CA ILE A 627 -9.27 -22.35 -21.30
C ILE A 627 -7.85 -22.81 -21.04
#